data_9417e6ef83c9096ed516d6381f7ee572
#
_entry.id   9417e6ef83c9096ed516d6381f7ee572
#
_cell.length_a   1.000
_cell.length_b   1.000
_cell.length_c   1.000
_cell.angle_alpha   90.00
_cell.angle_beta   90.00
_cell.angle_gamma   90.00
#
_symmetry.space_group_name_H-M   'P 1'
#
loop_
_entity.id
_entity.type
_entity.pdbx_description
1 polymer ?
#
loop_
_entity_poly.entity_id
_entity_poly.type
_entity_poly.pdbx_seq_one_letter_code
_entity_poly.pdbx_strand_id
1 'polypeptide(L)'
;DDDEMYASFQRCAELGAMPLVHAENGDVVAQLQAKLMEESNNGPEAHAYSRPPEVEGEATNRAIMIADMAGVPLYVVHVSCEQAHEAIRRARQKGMRVYGEPLIQHLLLDESEYAHPNWDHAAQRVMSPPFRNKLHQDSLWAGLQAGSLQVVATDHCAFTTAQKRTGIGDFTKIPNGTGGLEERMPLLWTYGVETGRLTMN
;
A
#
# COMPACT_ATOMS: atom_id res chain seq x y z
N ASP A 1 12.98 8.33 -10.52
CA ASP A 1 12.46 9.33 -11.49
C ASP A 1 11.69 8.64 -12.62
N ASP A 2 10.83 9.39 -13.35
CA ASP A 2 9.96 8.81 -14.39
C ASP A 2 10.73 8.28 -15.59
N ASP A 3 11.86 8.91 -15.94
CA ASP A 3 12.77 8.45 -16.99
C ASP A 3 13.43 7.09 -16.64
N GLU A 4 13.87 6.93 -15.41
CA GLU A 4 14.41 5.66 -14.90
C GLU A 4 13.34 4.57 -14.86
N MET A 5 12.12 4.91 -14.43
CA MET A 5 10.98 3.99 -14.44
C MET A 5 10.65 3.54 -15.87
N TYR A 6 10.57 4.48 -16.81
CA TYR A 6 10.29 4.17 -18.21
C TYR A 6 11.38 3.27 -18.82
N ALA A 7 12.66 3.61 -18.61
CA ALA A 7 13.78 2.79 -19.10
C ALA A 7 13.76 1.37 -18.50
N SER A 8 13.45 1.25 -17.20
CA SER A 8 13.34 -0.05 -16.52
C SER A 8 12.17 -0.87 -17.09
N PHE A 9 11.03 -0.23 -17.36
CA PHE A 9 9.86 -0.90 -17.95
C PHE A 9 10.13 -1.36 -19.38
N GLN A 10 10.81 -0.55 -20.21
CA GLN A 10 11.25 -0.97 -21.54
C GLN A 10 12.16 -2.20 -21.46
N ARG A 11 13.08 -2.22 -20.48
CA ARG A 11 13.95 -3.39 -20.29
C ARG A 11 13.16 -4.63 -19.86
N CYS A 12 12.14 -4.47 -19.01
CA CYS A 12 11.22 -5.56 -18.66
C CYS A 12 10.47 -6.09 -19.90
N ALA A 13 10.01 -5.21 -20.77
CA ALA A 13 9.34 -5.59 -22.02
C ALA A 13 10.25 -6.44 -22.92
N GLU A 14 11.51 -6.02 -23.12
CA GLU A 14 12.51 -6.75 -23.88
C GLU A 14 12.77 -8.18 -23.33
N LEU A 15 12.75 -8.31 -22.01
CA LEU A 15 13.01 -9.58 -21.33
C LEU A 15 11.78 -10.46 -21.14
N GLY A 16 10.58 -9.98 -21.52
CA GLY A 16 9.32 -10.65 -21.22
C GLY A 16 8.99 -10.72 -19.72
N ALA A 17 9.53 -9.79 -18.94
CA ALA A 17 9.32 -9.70 -17.50
C ALA A 17 8.17 -8.74 -17.15
N MET A 18 7.58 -8.93 -15.97
CA MET A 18 6.56 -8.03 -15.41
C MET A 18 7.20 -7.22 -14.28
N PRO A 19 7.28 -5.88 -14.40
CA PRO A 19 7.76 -5.03 -13.31
C PRO A 19 6.74 -4.98 -12.17
N LEU A 20 7.26 -4.89 -10.95
CA LEU A 20 6.49 -4.65 -9.73
C LEU A 20 6.82 -3.24 -9.24
N VAL A 21 5.80 -2.49 -8.78
CA VAL A 21 5.99 -1.12 -8.29
C VAL A 21 5.38 -0.93 -6.91
N HIS A 22 6.17 -0.33 -6.02
CA HIS A 22 5.67 0.45 -4.89
C HIS A 22 5.26 1.81 -5.41
N ALA A 23 4.01 2.19 -5.25
CA ALA A 23 3.44 3.38 -5.89
C ALA A 23 3.01 4.42 -4.84
N GLU A 24 3.94 5.24 -4.39
CA GLU A 24 3.68 6.46 -3.61
C GLU A 24 4.49 7.62 -4.22
N ASN A 25 3.94 8.83 -4.25
CA ASN A 25 4.64 10.03 -4.71
C ASN A 25 5.64 10.49 -3.63
N GLY A 26 6.89 10.02 -3.73
CA GLY A 26 7.93 10.23 -2.73
C GLY A 26 8.27 11.70 -2.50
N ASP A 27 8.21 12.55 -3.53
CA ASP A 27 8.51 13.98 -3.41
C ASP A 27 7.45 14.70 -2.57
N VAL A 28 6.17 14.39 -2.80
CA VAL A 28 5.07 14.94 -1.98
C VAL A 28 5.13 14.40 -0.56
N VAL A 29 5.38 13.12 -0.39
CA VAL A 29 5.56 12.51 0.95
C VAL A 29 6.68 13.21 1.72
N ALA A 30 7.84 13.47 1.10
CA ALA A 30 8.95 14.15 1.74
C ALA A 30 8.58 15.57 2.20
N GLN A 31 7.83 16.32 1.39
CA GLN A 31 7.35 17.66 1.76
C GLN A 31 6.36 17.60 2.94
N LEU A 32 5.43 16.63 2.92
CA LEU A 32 4.46 16.47 4.01
C LEU A 32 5.14 16.04 5.31
N GLN A 33 6.15 15.15 5.25
CA GLN A 33 6.95 14.78 6.40
C GLN A 33 7.68 15.97 7.02
N ALA A 34 8.35 16.78 6.19
CA ALA A 34 9.04 17.98 6.66
C ALA A 34 8.08 18.96 7.35
N LYS A 35 6.93 19.21 6.75
CA LYS A 35 5.90 20.08 7.32
C LYS A 35 5.42 19.58 8.68
N LEU A 36 5.09 18.29 8.81
CA LEU A 36 4.61 17.70 10.06
C LEU A 36 5.67 17.78 11.17
N MET A 37 6.93 17.57 10.83
CA MET A 37 8.05 17.72 11.78
C MET A 37 8.21 19.18 12.25
N GLU A 38 8.08 20.17 11.35
CA GLU A 38 8.07 21.59 11.71
C GLU A 38 6.93 21.96 12.64
N GLU A 39 5.75 21.33 12.46
CA GLU A 39 4.56 21.51 13.30
C GLU A 39 4.63 20.71 14.63
N SER A 40 5.75 20.03 14.91
CA SER A 40 5.95 19.16 16.07
C SER A 40 5.01 17.93 16.10
N ASN A 41 4.44 17.56 14.98
CA ASN A 41 3.69 16.32 14.81
C ASN A 41 4.67 15.17 14.54
N ASN A 42 5.22 14.57 15.59
CA ASN A 42 6.34 13.66 15.52
C ASN A 42 6.04 12.23 16.01
N GLY A 43 4.77 11.94 16.31
CA GLY A 43 4.29 10.62 16.73
C GLY A 43 4.00 9.68 15.55
N PRO A 44 3.71 8.39 15.82
CA PRO A 44 3.40 7.40 14.78
C PRO A 44 2.23 7.79 13.86
N GLU A 45 1.26 8.55 14.35
CA GLU A 45 0.10 9.04 13.59
C GLU A 45 0.50 9.97 12.42
N ALA A 46 1.59 10.72 12.59
CA ALA A 46 2.12 11.60 11.56
C ALA A 46 2.61 10.81 10.32
N HIS A 47 2.95 9.54 10.49
CA HIS A 47 3.29 8.68 9.36
C HIS A 47 2.12 8.56 8.37
N ALA A 48 0.90 8.31 8.86
CA ALA A 48 -0.29 8.23 8.02
C ALA A 48 -0.64 9.60 7.41
N TYR A 49 -0.54 10.69 8.17
CA TYR A 49 -0.81 12.04 7.68
C TYR A 49 0.16 12.50 6.58
N SER A 50 1.41 12.02 6.60
CA SER A 50 2.41 12.33 5.56
C SER A 50 2.19 11.54 4.26
N ARG A 51 1.29 10.56 4.26
CA ARG A 51 1.04 9.64 3.14
C ARG A 51 -0.46 9.53 2.84
N PRO A 52 -1.14 10.62 2.47
CA PRO A 52 -2.56 10.58 2.15
C PRO A 52 -2.84 9.66 0.95
N PRO A 53 -4.08 9.15 0.79
CA PRO A 53 -4.43 8.25 -0.31
C PRO A 53 -4.12 8.79 -1.71
N GLU A 54 -4.11 10.12 -1.86
CA GLU A 54 -3.83 10.81 -3.12
C GLU A 54 -2.40 10.54 -3.63
N VAL A 55 -1.40 10.44 -2.73
CA VAL A 55 -0.01 10.17 -3.16
C VAL A 55 0.15 8.76 -3.72
N GLU A 56 -0.64 7.82 -3.23
CA GLU A 56 -0.67 6.44 -3.76
C GLU A 56 -1.47 6.36 -5.05
N GLY A 57 -2.66 6.97 -5.09
CA GLY A 57 -3.52 6.97 -6.28
C GLY A 57 -2.88 7.66 -7.48
N GLU A 58 -2.20 8.80 -7.27
CA GLU A 58 -1.45 9.51 -8.32
C GLU A 58 -0.31 8.64 -8.85
N ALA A 59 0.55 8.14 -7.95
CA ALA A 59 1.70 7.35 -8.36
C ALA A 59 1.29 6.03 -9.04
N THR A 60 0.22 5.38 -8.58
CA THR A 60 -0.34 4.20 -9.24
C THR A 60 -0.81 4.52 -10.65
N ASN A 61 -1.57 5.60 -10.84
CA ASN A 61 -2.03 6.00 -12.18
C ASN A 61 -0.87 6.36 -13.10
N ARG A 62 0.14 7.07 -12.61
CA ARG A 62 1.34 7.44 -13.35
C ARG A 62 2.13 6.21 -13.78
N ALA A 63 2.38 5.26 -12.88
CA ALA A 63 3.08 4.01 -13.20
C ALA A 63 2.32 3.19 -14.26
N ILE A 64 0.99 3.13 -14.18
CA ILE A 64 0.14 2.46 -15.18
C ILE A 64 0.31 3.11 -16.57
N MET A 65 0.29 4.44 -16.64
CA MET A 65 0.45 5.16 -17.92
C MET A 65 1.85 4.94 -18.52
N ILE A 66 2.89 4.91 -17.67
CA ILE A 66 4.26 4.63 -18.11
C ILE A 66 4.39 3.18 -18.60
N ALA A 67 3.77 2.22 -17.90
CA ALA A 67 3.77 0.81 -18.32
C ALA A 67 3.06 0.61 -19.67
N ASP A 68 1.95 1.32 -19.90
CA ASP A 68 1.22 1.30 -21.19
C ASP A 68 2.10 1.80 -22.33
N MET A 69 2.78 2.94 -22.15
CA MET A 69 3.72 3.48 -23.12
C MET A 69 4.90 2.53 -23.41
N ALA A 70 5.37 1.82 -22.40
CA ALA A 70 6.43 0.83 -22.55
C ALA A 70 5.94 -0.52 -23.11
N GLY A 71 4.63 -0.74 -23.21
CA GLY A 71 4.04 -1.98 -23.72
C GLY A 71 4.21 -3.18 -22.78
N VAL A 72 4.35 -2.98 -21.47
CA VAL A 72 4.65 -4.01 -20.47
C VAL A 72 3.47 -4.19 -19.51
N PRO A 73 3.17 -5.43 -19.01
CA PRO A 73 2.23 -5.60 -17.91
C PRO A 73 2.79 -4.97 -16.63
N LEU A 74 1.92 -4.57 -15.71
CA LEU A 74 2.33 -3.96 -14.45
C LEU A 74 1.71 -4.69 -13.26
N TYR A 75 2.50 -4.86 -12.20
CA TYR A 75 2.02 -5.35 -10.91
C TYR A 75 2.19 -4.27 -9.84
N VAL A 76 1.08 -3.83 -9.25
CA VAL A 76 1.08 -2.83 -8.17
C VAL A 76 0.98 -3.58 -6.85
N VAL A 77 2.05 -3.53 -6.05
CA VAL A 77 2.11 -4.21 -4.74
C VAL A 77 1.34 -3.41 -3.67
N HIS A 78 0.91 -4.05 -2.60
CA HIS A 78 0.33 -3.47 -1.38
C HIS A 78 -0.65 -2.30 -1.59
N VAL A 79 -1.61 -2.44 -2.49
CA VAL A 79 -2.67 -1.46 -2.74
C VAL A 79 -3.46 -1.22 -1.46
N SER A 80 -3.47 0.01 -0.94
CA SER A 80 -4.06 0.33 0.36
C SER A 80 -5.30 1.21 0.30
N CYS A 81 -5.59 1.86 -0.84
CA CYS A 81 -6.64 2.85 -0.93
C CYS A 81 -7.53 2.71 -2.19
N GLU A 82 -8.71 3.33 -2.11
CA GLU A 82 -9.68 3.38 -3.21
C GLU A 82 -9.11 4.04 -4.45
N GLN A 83 -8.33 5.13 -4.32
CA GLN A 83 -7.78 5.87 -5.46
C GLN A 83 -6.83 5.01 -6.30
N ALA A 84 -5.97 4.22 -5.65
CA ALA A 84 -5.08 3.29 -6.35
C ALA A 84 -5.87 2.13 -6.98
N HIS A 85 -6.82 1.54 -6.24
CA HIS A 85 -7.71 0.50 -6.79
C HIS A 85 -8.49 1.00 -8.00
N GLU A 86 -9.04 2.21 -7.96
CA GLU A 86 -9.80 2.80 -9.07
C GLU A 86 -8.91 3.02 -10.31
N ALA A 87 -7.64 3.43 -10.14
CA ALA A 87 -6.69 3.53 -11.24
C ALA A 87 -6.47 2.16 -11.91
N ILE A 88 -6.24 1.12 -11.11
CA ILE A 88 -6.09 -0.27 -11.58
C ILE A 88 -7.36 -0.74 -12.30
N ARG A 89 -8.53 -0.55 -11.70
CA ARG A 89 -9.83 -0.96 -12.26
C ARG A 89 -10.06 -0.32 -13.64
N ARG A 90 -9.85 0.99 -13.77
CA ARG A 90 -10.00 1.72 -15.04
C ARG A 90 -9.04 1.21 -16.11
N ALA A 91 -7.78 0.94 -15.75
CA ALA A 91 -6.80 0.39 -16.69
C ALA A 91 -7.23 -0.98 -17.21
N ARG A 92 -7.65 -1.87 -16.31
CA ARG A 92 -8.12 -3.21 -16.69
C ARG A 92 -9.38 -3.18 -17.56
N GLN A 93 -10.32 -2.26 -17.32
CA GLN A 93 -11.49 -2.06 -18.18
C GLN A 93 -11.13 -1.62 -19.61
N LYS A 94 -9.98 -0.97 -19.79
CA LYS A 94 -9.41 -0.64 -21.12
C LYS A 94 -8.62 -1.80 -21.74
N GLY A 95 -8.56 -2.95 -21.09
CA GLY A 95 -7.83 -4.13 -21.58
C GLY A 95 -6.33 -4.14 -21.22
N MET A 96 -5.86 -3.22 -20.38
CA MET A 96 -4.47 -3.21 -19.93
C MET A 96 -4.19 -4.37 -18.95
N ARG A 97 -3.01 -4.94 -19.03
CA ARG A 97 -2.56 -6.02 -18.15
C ARG A 97 -1.98 -5.44 -16.85
N VAL A 98 -2.84 -4.96 -15.98
CA VAL A 98 -2.47 -4.43 -14.66
C VAL A 98 -3.00 -5.36 -13.57
N TYR A 99 -2.17 -5.68 -12.63
CA TYR A 99 -2.48 -6.51 -11.46
C TYR A 99 -2.30 -5.70 -10.19
N GLY A 100 -3.09 -6.01 -9.17
CA GLY A 100 -3.04 -5.32 -7.89
C GLY A 100 -3.16 -6.30 -6.72
N GLU A 101 -2.50 -5.97 -5.63
CA GLU A 101 -2.34 -6.79 -4.45
C GLU A 101 -2.59 -5.97 -3.18
N PRO A 102 -3.76 -6.05 -2.54
CA PRO A 102 -3.92 -5.53 -1.18
C PRO A 102 -3.25 -6.46 -0.17
N LEU A 103 -2.88 -5.91 0.98
CA LEU A 103 -2.40 -6.71 2.11
C LEU A 103 -3.55 -7.07 3.05
N ILE A 104 -3.41 -8.22 3.74
CA ILE A 104 -4.39 -8.62 4.76
C ILE A 104 -4.56 -7.55 5.83
N GLN A 105 -3.49 -6.84 6.19
CA GLN A 105 -3.52 -5.75 7.15
C GLN A 105 -4.37 -4.57 6.66
N HIS A 106 -4.24 -4.16 5.39
CA HIS A 106 -5.05 -3.08 4.80
C HIS A 106 -6.54 -3.44 4.69
N LEU A 107 -6.86 -4.74 4.59
CA LEU A 107 -8.24 -5.22 4.55
C LEU A 107 -8.95 -5.17 5.91
N LEU A 108 -8.19 -5.14 7.04
CA LEU A 108 -8.74 -5.37 8.37
C LEU A 108 -8.41 -4.28 9.39
N LEU A 109 -7.25 -3.64 9.28
CA LEU A 109 -6.80 -2.59 10.19
C LEU A 109 -7.00 -1.21 9.55
N ASP A 110 -7.28 -0.21 10.35
CA ASP A 110 -7.49 1.16 9.89
C ASP A 110 -6.59 2.17 10.61
N GLU A 111 -6.64 3.42 10.18
CA GLU A 111 -5.77 4.49 10.68
C GLU A 111 -5.93 4.79 12.19
N SER A 112 -6.99 4.32 12.84
CA SER A 112 -7.17 4.49 14.28
C SER A 112 -6.11 3.76 15.11
N GLU A 113 -5.46 2.74 14.52
CA GLU A 113 -4.34 2.03 15.14
C GLU A 113 -3.16 2.96 15.48
N TYR A 114 -2.96 4.02 14.69
CA TYR A 114 -1.89 5.00 14.91
C TYR A 114 -2.18 5.97 16.07
N ALA A 115 -3.45 6.18 16.41
CA ALA A 115 -3.88 7.03 17.52
C ALA A 115 -3.90 6.30 18.89
N HIS A 116 -3.43 5.07 18.93
CA HIS A 116 -3.39 4.29 20.18
C HIS A 116 -2.49 4.96 21.23
N PRO A 117 -2.93 5.09 22.50
CA PRO A 117 -2.20 5.83 23.55
C PRO A 117 -0.84 5.19 23.91
N ASN A 118 -0.66 3.91 23.66
CA ASN A 118 0.64 3.26 23.80
C ASN A 118 1.45 3.45 22.52
N TRP A 119 2.52 4.23 22.59
CA TRP A 119 3.42 4.53 21.47
C TRP A 119 3.97 3.27 20.79
N ASP A 120 4.38 2.26 21.56
CA ASP A 120 4.91 1.00 21.01
C ASP A 120 3.85 0.27 20.17
N HIS A 121 2.59 0.28 20.61
CA HIS A 121 1.50 -0.29 19.84
C HIS A 121 1.33 0.43 18.49
N ALA A 122 1.22 1.75 18.52
CA ALA A 122 1.07 2.56 17.32
C ALA A 122 2.27 2.40 16.37
N ALA A 123 3.49 2.45 16.90
CA ALA A 123 4.72 2.29 16.11
C ALA A 123 4.83 0.91 15.45
N GLN A 124 4.35 -0.16 16.11
CA GLN A 124 4.31 -1.50 15.51
C GLN A 124 3.40 -1.59 14.28
N ARG A 125 2.50 -0.64 14.07
CA ARG A 125 1.59 -0.55 12.92
C ARG A 125 2.14 0.28 11.77
N VAL A 126 3.27 0.98 11.97
CA VAL A 126 3.90 1.82 10.93
C VAL A 126 4.45 0.95 9.81
N MET A 127 3.91 1.14 8.62
CA MET A 127 4.30 0.52 7.35
C MET A 127 3.95 1.45 6.18
N SER A 128 4.49 1.22 5.00
CA SER A 128 4.20 2.01 3.79
C SER A 128 3.70 1.11 2.65
N PRO A 129 2.52 1.43 2.07
CA PRO A 129 1.59 2.48 2.46
C PRO A 129 0.98 2.25 3.85
N PRO A 130 0.51 3.31 4.55
CA PRO A 130 -0.09 3.18 5.87
C PRO A 130 -1.50 2.58 5.80
N PHE A 131 -2.02 2.16 6.96
CA PHE A 131 -3.45 1.87 7.11
C PHE A 131 -4.26 3.12 6.84
N ARG A 132 -5.40 2.95 6.19
CA ARG A 132 -6.28 4.01 5.74
C ARG A 132 -7.55 4.09 6.57
N ASN A 133 -8.36 5.11 6.33
CA ASN A 133 -9.71 5.15 6.83
C ASN A 133 -10.47 3.89 6.38
N LYS A 134 -11.36 3.40 7.25
CA LYS A 134 -12.12 2.16 7.04
C LYS A 134 -12.90 2.11 5.71
N LEU A 135 -13.30 3.25 5.17
CA LEU A 135 -14.01 3.32 3.88
C LEU A 135 -13.20 2.73 2.71
N HIS A 136 -11.87 2.79 2.79
CA HIS A 136 -11.01 2.20 1.76
C HIS A 136 -11.05 0.66 1.76
N GLN A 137 -11.30 0.05 2.93
CA GLN A 137 -11.41 -1.41 3.03
C GLN A 137 -12.54 -1.97 2.16
N ASP A 138 -13.69 -1.29 2.12
CA ASP A 138 -14.82 -1.72 1.29
C ASP A 138 -14.46 -1.74 -0.20
N SER A 139 -13.70 -0.75 -0.67
CA SER A 139 -13.18 -0.72 -2.05
C SER A 139 -12.22 -1.88 -2.33
N LEU A 140 -11.31 -2.20 -1.40
CA LEU A 140 -10.36 -3.30 -1.55
C LEU A 140 -11.08 -4.67 -1.57
N TRP A 141 -12.04 -4.90 -0.67
CA TRP A 141 -12.85 -6.12 -0.66
C TRP A 141 -13.69 -6.26 -1.94
N ALA A 142 -14.31 -5.18 -2.40
CA ALA A 142 -15.03 -5.16 -3.67
C ALA A 142 -14.11 -5.46 -4.86
N GLY A 143 -12.87 -4.95 -4.81
CA GLY A 143 -11.84 -5.22 -5.82
C GLY A 143 -11.45 -6.69 -5.91
N LEU A 144 -11.29 -7.36 -4.78
CA LEU A 144 -11.02 -8.80 -4.71
C LEU A 144 -12.22 -9.60 -5.23
N GLN A 145 -13.44 -9.27 -4.81
CA GLN A 145 -14.66 -9.94 -5.22
C GLN A 145 -14.91 -9.81 -6.72
N ALA A 146 -14.66 -8.63 -7.29
CA ALA A 146 -14.85 -8.36 -8.73
C ALA A 146 -13.67 -8.82 -9.61
N GLY A 147 -12.55 -9.27 -9.00
CA GLY A 147 -11.36 -9.69 -9.73
C GLY A 147 -10.54 -8.53 -10.33
N SER A 148 -10.80 -7.28 -9.93
CA SER A 148 -9.94 -6.14 -10.28
C SER A 148 -8.65 -6.08 -9.45
N LEU A 149 -8.65 -6.71 -8.26
CA LEU A 149 -7.49 -7.07 -7.46
C LEU A 149 -7.41 -8.60 -7.41
N GLN A 150 -6.22 -9.20 -7.56
CA GLN A 150 -6.07 -10.62 -7.86
C GLN A 150 -5.38 -11.42 -6.75
N VAL A 151 -4.61 -10.77 -5.92
CA VAL A 151 -3.74 -11.41 -4.91
C VAL A 151 -3.93 -10.73 -3.58
N VAL A 152 -3.84 -11.48 -2.48
CA VAL A 152 -3.69 -10.94 -1.12
C VAL A 152 -2.33 -11.34 -0.58
N ALA A 153 -1.53 -10.36 -0.19
CA ALA A 153 -0.20 -10.57 0.36
C ALA A 153 -0.07 -10.09 1.81
N THR A 154 1.15 -10.05 2.32
CA THR A 154 1.46 -9.61 3.69
C THR A 154 2.48 -8.50 3.75
N ASP A 155 3.34 -8.39 2.75
CA ASP A 155 4.52 -7.53 2.79
C ASP A 155 5.27 -7.67 4.13
N HIS A 156 5.51 -8.93 4.54
CA HIS A 156 6.03 -9.26 5.85
C HIS A 156 7.43 -8.69 6.06
N CYS A 157 7.51 -7.67 6.89
CA CYS A 157 8.76 -7.03 7.29
C CYS A 157 8.69 -6.65 8.77
N ALA A 158 8.86 -7.64 9.64
CA ALA A 158 8.69 -7.47 11.07
C ALA A 158 9.93 -6.82 11.72
N PHE A 159 9.67 -5.88 12.64
CA PHE A 159 10.67 -5.23 13.46
C PHE A 159 10.38 -5.44 14.95
N THR A 160 11.44 -5.58 15.75
CA THR A 160 11.31 -5.59 17.20
C THR A 160 10.89 -4.22 17.74
N THR A 161 10.30 -4.19 18.94
CA THR A 161 9.95 -2.93 19.61
C THR A 161 11.18 -2.02 19.77
N ALA A 162 12.35 -2.59 20.07
CA ALA A 162 13.59 -1.82 20.20
C ALA A 162 13.97 -1.11 18.89
N GLN A 163 13.79 -1.78 17.74
CA GLN A 163 14.02 -1.18 16.43
C GLN A 163 13.01 -0.07 16.13
N LYS A 164 11.72 -0.30 16.37
CA LYS A 164 10.68 0.74 16.18
C LYS A 164 10.94 1.98 17.03
N ARG A 165 11.45 1.82 18.26
CA ARG A 165 11.76 2.92 19.18
C ARG A 165 12.88 3.85 18.71
N THR A 166 13.62 3.52 17.67
CA THR A 166 14.57 4.47 17.04
C THR A 166 13.88 5.71 16.48
N GLY A 167 12.57 5.65 16.25
CA GLY A 167 11.74 6.76 15.80
C GLY A 167 11.04 7.55 16.89
N ILE A 168 11.38 7.35 18.19
CA ILE A 168 10.82 8.19 19.26
C ILE A 168 11.23 9.64 19.05
N GLY A 169 10.24 10.54 18.94
CA GLY A 169 10.45 11.95 18.68
C GLY A 169 10.70 12.32 17.21
N ASP A 170 10.77 11.33 16.32
CA ASP A 170 10.92 11.53 14.88
C ASP A 170 10.28 10.36 14.14
N PHE A 171 9.02 10.49 13.78
CA PHE A 171 8.27 9.41 13.13
C PHE A 171 8.89 8.94 11.82
N THR A 172 9.67 9.79 11.14
CA THR A 172 10.33 9.44 9.86
C THR A 172 11.41 8.37 10.03
N LYS A 173 11.86 8.15 11.27
CA LYS A 173 12.86 7.13 11.64
C LYS A 173 12.24 5.84 12.19
N ILE A 174 10.90 5.75 12.28
CA ILE A 174 10.26 4.48 12.64
C ILE A 174 10.43 3.52 11.45
N PRO A 175 11.11 2.37 11.60
CA PRO A 175 11.22 1.41 10.52
C PRO A 175 9.85 0.97 10.01
N ASN A 176 9.65 1.05 8.69
CA ASN A 176 8.38 0.71 8.04
C ASN A 176 8.26 -0.80 7.81
N GLY A 177 7.23 -1.41 8.36
CA GLY A 177 6.92 -2.81 8.15
C GLY A 177 6.19 -3.45 9.32
N THR A 178 5.35 -4.44 9.00
CA THR A 178 4.54 -5.21 9.94
C THR A 178 4.69 -6.71 9.69
N GLY A 179 4.32 -7.53 10.66
CA GLY A 179 4.13 -8.97 10.48
C GLY A 179 2.84 -9.27 9.71
N GLY A 180 2.61 -10.55 9.37
CA GLY A 180 1.36 -10.96 8.70
C GLY A 180 1.41 -12.37 8.06
N LEU A 181 2.56 -13.05 8.05
CA LEU A 181 2.68 -14.36 7.38
C LEU A 181 1.78 -15.42 7.97
N GLU A 182 1.77 -15.54 9.29
CA GLU A 182 1.00 -16.56 9.98
C GLU A 182 -0.51 -16.31 9.89
N GLU A 183 -0.89 -15.02 10.00
CA GLU A 183 -2.28 -14.61 10.12
C GLU A 183 -3.02 -14.50 8.78
N ARG A 184 -2.32 -14.38 7.65
CA ARG A 184 -2.95 -14.10 6.34
C ARG A 184 -4.07 -15.08 6.00
N MET A 185 -3.81 -16.37 6.05
CA MET A 185 -4.79 -17.37 5.64
C MET A 185 -5.96 -17.50 6.61
N PRO A 186 -5.74 -17.60 7.94
CA PRO A 186 -6.84 -17.61 8.91
C PRO A 186 -7.72 -16.37 8.85
N LEU A 187 -7.12 -15.18 8.73
CA LEU A 187 -7.87 -13.94 8.65
C LEU A 187 -8.63 -13.80 7.33
N LEU A 188 -8.03 -14.19 6.20
CA LEU A 188 -8.71 -14.18 4.90
C LEU A 188 -9.88 -15.17 4.88
N TRP A 189 -9.73 -16.32 5.53
CA TRP A 189 -10.82 -17.27 5.71
C TRP A 189 -11.95 -16.65 6.53
N THR A 190 -11.65 -16.16 7.73
CA THR A 190 -12.66 -15.67 8.67
C THR A 190 -13.39 -14.43 8.14
N TYR A 191 -12.66 -13.44 7.62
CA TYR A 191 -13.24 -12.17 7.20
C TYR A 191 -13.59 -12.09 5.71
N GLY A 192 -13.12 -13.04 4.92
CA GLY A 192 -13.42 -13.15 3.49
C GLY A 192 -14.47 -14.23 3.22
N VAL A 193 -14.11 -15.49 3.50
CA VAL A 193 -14.95 -16.65 3.11
C VAL A 193 -16.15 -16.82 4.04
N GLU A 194 -15.96 -16.87 5.36
CA GLU A 194 -17.07 -17.07 6.32
C GLU A 194 -18.09 -15.94 6.30
N THR A 195 -17.67 -14.72 5.96
CA THR A 195 -18.57 -13.57 5.80
C THR A 195 -19.25 -13.50 4.42
N GLY A 196 -18.91 -14.40 3.50
CA GLY A 196 -19.46 -14.42 2.15
C GLY A 196 -18.92 -13.33 1.20
N ARG A 197 -17.87 -12.63 1.58
CA ARG A 197 -17.20 -11.64 0.70
C ARG A 197 -16.41 -12.30 -0.42
N LEU A 198 -15.86 -13.48 -0.16
CA LEU A 198 -15.10 -14.27 -1.13
C LEU A 198 -15.63 -15.69 -1.17
N THR A 199 -15.38 -16.39 -2.27
CA THR A 199 -15.60 -17.84 -2.41
C THR A 199 -14.28 -18.57 -2.19
N MET A 200 -14.34 -19.88 -1.96
CA MET A 200 -13.15 -20.73 -1.88
C MET A 200 -12.44 -20.96 -3.21
N ASN A 201 -13.08 -20.63 -4.33
CA ASN A 201 -12.61 -20.87 -5.69
C ASN A 201 -12.15 -19.55 -6.33
#